data_293557709433f2e1156262e071152980
#
_entry.id   293557709433f2e1156262e071152980
#
_cell.length_a   1.000
_cell.length_b   1.000
_cell.length_c   1.000
_cell.angle_alpha   90.00
_cell.angle_beta   90.00
_cell.angle_gamma   90.00
#
_symmetry.space_group_name_H-M   'P 1'
#
loop_
_entity.id
_entity.type
_entity.pdbx_description
1 polymer ?
#
loop_
_entity_poly.entity_id
_entity_poly.type
_entity_poly.pdbx_seq_one_letter_code
_entity_poly.pdbx_strand_id
1 'polypeptide(L)'
;MSTICAIATPPAAGGISVIRISGENAADIAAKVFRPVSGKEVREMQGYRAAYGRIFDGNEQLDDGVLLMYRAPHSYTGEDTAEISCHGGIYVTRRVLSACVKAGAQPAAPGEFTKRALLNGKLSLTQAEAVADIISAQGDQLLNCANGQREGALYRRMEKCADSIMEVSSQISAWIDYPDDDTPVVTQEWLCEKLSAVRGMFARLLSGYDTGRMLREGISCAIVGKPNAGKSTLMNSLAGQQRSIVSDIEGTTRDIVEETIALGDIVLRVADCAGIRDTDDAVEKIGVDIMLKKLENADIVLAVFDGSRELSGEDRRLLELLDPAKTVAVVNKSDLPQKLELNEISAKLGAPAVISAKSGENSGEPAKLLEKAVSEKLDLGRLDPDAGFLANERQRDCIIRADRALNSALEAAQLGVCLLYTSPSPRDGLL
;
A
#
# COMPACT_ATOMS: atom_id res chain seq x y z
N MET A 1 24.12 3.31 -18.28
CA MET A 1 22.71 2.88 -18.58
C MET A 1 22.17 3.71 -19.72
N SER A 2 21.19 3.18 -20.51
CA SER A 2 20.55 3.98 -21.58
C SER A 2 19.75 5.14 -20.97
N THR A 3 19.67 6.27 -21.69
CA THR A 3 18.82 7.38 -21.27
C THR A 3 17.36 7.06 -21.59
N ILE A 4 16.47 7.19 -20.62
CA ILE A 4 15.05 6.85 -20.72
C ILE A 4 14.17 8.09 -20.67
N CYS A 5 12.96 7.98 -21.23
CA CYS A 5 11.94 9.03 -21.12
C CYS A 5 10.53 8.45 -20.94
N ALA A 6 9.68 9.17 -20.24
CA ALA A 6 8.25 8.87 -20.11
C ALA A 6 7.43 10.13 -19.81
N ILE A 7 6.11 10.01 -20.03
CA ILE A 7 5.13 10.98 -19.52
C ILE A 7 5.01 10.76 -18.02
N ALA A 8 5.22 11.80 -17.22
CA ALA A 8 5.20 11.75 -15.75
C ALA A 8 3.86 12.21 -15.15
N THR A 9 2.92 12.65 -15.98
CA THR A 9 1.56 13.07 -15.60
C THR A 9 0.53 12.03 -16.05
N PRO A 10 -0.67 11.99 -15.45
CA PRO A 10 -1.73 11.09 -15.89
C PRO A 10 -2.05 11.26 -17.40
N PRO A 11 -2.42 10.19 -18.13
CA PRO A 11 -2.72 10.22 -19.57
C PRO A 11 -4.11 10.78 -19.84
N ALA A 12 -4.44 11.94 -19.29
CA ALA A 12 -5.71 12.65 -19.43
C ALA A 12 -5.47 14.07 -19.93
N ALA A 13 -6.49 14.70 -20.56
CA ALA A 13 -6.42 16.10 -20.95
C ALA A 13 -6.39 16.99 -19.69
N GLY A 14 -5.41 17.89 -19.64
CA GLY A 14 -5.20 18.80 -18.51
C GLY A 14 -4.53 20.09 -18.97
N GLY A 15 -4.25 20.99 -18.04
CA GLY A 15 -3.54 22.24 -18.36
C GLY A 15 -2.07 22.04 -18.70
N ILE A 16 -1.40 21.08 -18.05
CA ILE A 16 0.05 20.83 -18.19
C ILE A 16 0.29 19.32 -18.22
N SER A 17 1.25 18.90 -19.07
CA SER A 17 1.87 17.58 -19.02
C SER A 17 3.37 17.72 -18.87
N VAL A 18 3.99 16.71 -18.23
CA VAL A 18 5.44 16.66 -18.00
C VAL A 18 6.01 15.39 -18.62
N ILE A 19 7.05 15.57 -19.45
CA ILE A 19 7.88 14.49 -19.96
C ILE A 19 9.19 14.50 -19.19
N ARG A 20 9.53 13.38 -18.55
CA ARG A 20 10.78 13.19 -17.80
C ARG A 20 11.77 12.40 -18.63
N ILE A 21 13.01 12.86 -18.68
CA ILE A 21 14.15 12.22 -19.34
C ILE A 21 15.21 12.00 -18.27
N SER A 22 15.77 10.79 -18.13
CA SER A 22 16.81 10.48 -17.12
C SER A 22 17.90 9.62 -17.72
N GLY A 23 19.14 9.95 -17.43
CA GLY A 23 20.33 9.24 -17.88
C GLY A 23 21.45 10.18 -18.32
N GLU A 24 22.60 9.61 -18.66
CA GLU A 24 23.82 10.33 -19.03
C GLU A 24 23.60 11.36 -20.16
N ASN A 25 22.77 11.02 -21.15
CA ASN A 25 22.49 11.89 -22.30
C ASN A 25 21.21 12.75 -22.14
N ALA A 26 20.67 12.90 -20.92
CA ALA A 26 19.40 13.61 -20.70
C ALA A 26 19.47 15.07 -21.17
N ALA A 27 20.58 15.77 -20.91
CA ALA A 27 20.80 17.14 -21.34
C ALA A 27 20.94 17.27 -22.85
N ASP A 28 21.62 16.32 -23.53
CA ASP A 28 21.80 16.31 -24.96
C ASP A 28 20.48 16.06 -25.73
N ILE A 29 19.68 15.14 -25.22
CA ILE A 29 18.35 14.84 -25.77
C ILE A 29 17.43 16.05 -25.57
N ALA A 30 17.40 16.63 -24.36
CA ALA A 30 16.64 17.84 -24.09
C ALA A 30 17.06 19.01 -25.02
N ALA A 31 18.36 19.20 -25.27
CA ALA A 31 18.87 20.23 -26.15
C ALA A 31 18.44 20.08 -27.63
N LYS A 32 18.18 18.86 -28.10
CA LYS A 32 17.66 18.59 -29.43
C LYS A 32 16.17 18.93 -29.56
N VAL A 33 15.41 18.81 -28.50
CA VAL A 33 13.95 18.94 -28.47
C VAL A 33 13.51 20.32 -27.98
N PHE A 34 14.31 20.99 -27.15
CA PHE A 34 13.93 22.22 -26.47
C PHE A 34 14.90 23.36 -26.78
N ARG A 35 14.37 24.54 -27.12
CA ARG A 35 15.14 25.77 -27.41
C ARG A 35 14.71 26.89 -26.45
N PRO A 36 15.56 27.27 -25.47
CA PRO A 36 15.27 28.35 -24.54
C PRO A 36 15.13 29.68 -25.27
N VAL A 37 14.13 30.49 -24.90
CA VAL A 37 13.95 31.86 -25.45
C VAL A 37 15.13 32.76 -25.08
N SER A 38 15.78 32.49 -23.96
CA SER A 38 16.96 33.23 -23.52
C SER A 38 18.21 33.02 -24.38
N GLY A 39 18.18 32.07 -25.31
CA GLY A 39 19.35 31.71 -26.15
C GLY A 39 20.44 30.93 -25.38
N LYS A 40 20.23 30.59 -24.13
CA LYS A 40 21.19 29.77 -23.36
C LYS A 40 21.19 28.32 -23.81
N GLU A 41 22.34 27.70 -23.86
CA GLU A 41 22.50 26.29 -24.20
C GLU A 41 21.93 25.42 -23.09
N VAL A 42 21.05 24.48 -23.43
CA VAL A 42 20.45 23.52 -22.48
C VAL A 42 21.54 22.67 -21.80
N ARG A 43 22.59 22.30 -22.50
CA ARG A 43 23.72 21.51 -22.01
C ARG A 43 24.49 22.19 -20.90
N GLU A 44 24.52 23.52 -20.90
CA GLU A 44 25.22 24.33 -19.90
C GLU A 44 24.33 24.70 -18.69
N MET A 45 23.06 24.31 -18.71
CA MET A 45 22.14 24.58 -17.61
C MET A 45 22.61 23.84 -16.34
N GLN A 46 22.74 24.58 -15.27
CA GLN A 46 23.03 24.03 -13.94
C GLN A 46 21.81 23.28 -13.39
N GLY A 47 22.03 22.42 -12.41
CA GLY A 47 20.94 21.75 -11.69
C GLY A 47 19.99 22.74 -11.00
N TYR A 48 18.71 22.34 -10.88
CA TYR A 48 17.62 23.14 -10.30
C TYR A 48 17.39 24.48 -11.03
N ARG A 49 17.66 24.52 -12.34
CA ARG A 49 17.38 25.69 -13.19
C ARG A 49 16.29 25.38 -14.18
N ALA A 50 15.36 26.32 -14.31
CA ALA A 50 14.29 26.29 -15.27
C ALA A 50 14.54 27.30 -16.40
N ALA A 51 14.06 26.98 -17.60
CA ALA A 51 14.06 27.87 -18.73
C ALA A 51 12.73 27.78 -19.49
N TYR A 52 12.13 28.92 -19.82
CA TYR A 52 11.02 28.98 -20.77
C TYR A 52 11.55 28.90 -22.20
N GLY A 53 10.89 28.13 -23.05
CA GLY A 53 11.34 27.93 -24.42
C GLY A 53 10.30 27.25 -25.31
N ARG A 54 10.73 26.90 -26.50
CA ARG A 54 9.92 26.24 -27.51
C ARG A 54 10.35 24.80 -27.68
N ILE A 55 9.37 23.93 -27.95
CA ILE A 55 9.54 22.49 -28.09
C ILE A 55 9.43 22.12 -29.56
N PHE A 56 10.36 21.29 -30.05
CA PHE A 56 10.49 20.95 -31.46
C PHE A 56 10.59 19.44 -31.71
N ASP A 57 10.10 18.99 -32.86
CA ASP A 57 10.43 17.70 -33.47
C ASP A 57 11.22 18.01 -34.76
N GLY A 58 12.53 17.95 -34.70
CA GLY A 58 13.41 18.46 -35.77
C GLY A 58 13.25 19.96 -35.95
N ASN A 59 12.64 20.38 -37.09
CA ASN A 59 12.37 21.79 -37.40
C ASN A 59 10.91 22.21 -37.13
N GLU A 60 10.03 21.27 -36.85
CA GLU A 60 8.63 21.55 -36.55
C GLU A 60 8.47 21.98 -35.08
N GLN A 61 7.91 23.15 -34.84
CA GLN A 61 7.54 23.57 -33.50
C GLN A 61 6.26 22.83 -33.07
N LEU A 62 6.33 22.09 -31.97
CA LEU A 62 5.20 21.34 -31.40
C LEU A 62 4.42 22.19 -30.41
N ASP A 63 5.15 22.91 -29.55
CA ASP A 63 4.57 23.63 -28.41
C ASP A 63 5.58 24.63 -27.84
N ASP A 64 5.21 25.30 -26.76
CA ASP A 64 6.10 26.03 -25.88
C ASP A 64 5.89 25.59 -24.45
N GLY A 65 6.88 25.78 -23.58
CA GLY A 65 6.81 25.29 -22.21
C GLY A 65 8.05 25.59 -21.38
N VAL A 66 8.23 24.83 -20.34
CA VAL A 66 9.31 25.00 -19.37
C VAL A 66 10.16 23.73 -19.31
N LEU A 67 11.47 23.89 -19.45
CA LEU A 67 12.46 22.86 -19.17
C LEU A 67 13.04 23.09 -17.78
N LEU A 68 13.05 22.04 -16.94
CA LEU A 68 13.74 22.01 -15.66
C LEU A 68 14.86 20.96 -15.72
N MET A 69 16.08 21.36 -15.34
CA MET A 69 17.26 20.50 -15.33
C MET A 69 17.64 20.11 -13.89
N TYR A 70 18.01 18.85 -13.72
CA TYR A 70 18.64 18.31 -12.53
C TYR A 70 19.97 17.66 -12.93
N ARG A 71 21.03 17.88 -12.13
CA ARG A 71 22.34 17.28 -12.39
C ARG A 71 22.65 16.21 -11.36
N ALA A 72 23.25 15.14 -11.83
CA ALA A 72 23.75 14.08 -10.97
C ALA A 72 24.73 14.62 -9.90
N PRO A 73 24.70 14.10 -8.67
CA PRO A 73 23.77 13.11 -8.12
C PRO A 73 22.46 13.73 -7.57
N HIS A 74 22.22 15.01 -7.78
CA HIS A 74 21.12 15.79 -7.17
C HIS A 74 19.85 15.75 -8.04
N SER A 75 19.33 14.54 -8.27
CA SER A 75 18.08 14.28 -8.98
C SER A 75 17.33 13.12 -8.30
N TYR A 76 16.12 12.82 -8.74
CA TYR A 76 15.34 11.69 -8.23
C TYR A 76 16.04 10.36 -8.48
N THR A 77 16.55 10.14 -9.69
CA THR A 77 17.23 8.89 -10.08
C THR A 77 18.70 8.85 -9.69
N GLY A 78 19.29 9.99 -9.28
CA GLY A 78 20.74 10.14 -9.13
C GLY A 78 21.49 10.37 -10.44
N GLU A 79 20.79 10.33 -11.61
CA GLU A 79 21.32 10.62 -12.93
C GLU A 79 21.00 12.06 -13.35
N ASP A 80 21.61 12.58 -14.42
CA ASP A 80 21.13 13.79 -15.06
C ASP A 80 19.69 13.61 -15.49
N THR A 81 18.83 14.56 -15.13
CA THR A 81 17.40 14.48 -15.40
C THR A 81 16.90 15.80 -15.99
N ALA A 82 16.09 15.71 -17.03
CA ALA A 82 15.40 16.84 -17.63
C ALA A 82 13.88 16.62 -17.57
N GLU A 83 13.13 17.63 -17.15
CA GLU A 83 11.68 17.62 -17.17
C GLU A 83 11.19 18.73 -18.11
N ILE A 84 10.47 18.34 -19.17
CA ILE A 84 9.85 19.23 -20.12
C ILE A 84 8.37 19.31 -19.83
N SER A 85 7.92 20.46 -19.35
CA SER A 85 6.50 20.78 -19.18
C SER A 85 5.96 21.37 -20.47
N CYS A 86 4.88 20.80 -20.99
CA CYS A 86 4.16 21.27 -22.20
C CYS A 86 2.65 21.42 -21.89
N HIS A 87 1.86 21.91 -22.82
CA HIS A 87 0.40 21.88 -22.67
C HIS A 87 -0.12 20.45 -22.60
N GLY A 88 -1.10 20.23 -21.69
CA GLY A 88 -1.59 18.90 -21.29
C GLY A 88 -2.56 18.24 -22.27
N GLY A 89 -2.51 18.57 -23.55
CA GLY A 89 -3.25 17.87 -24.60
C GLY A 89 -2.64 16.49 -24.86
N ILE A 90 -3.44 15.42 -24.86
CA ILE A 90 -2.96 14.03 -25.06
C ILE A 90 -2.12 13.90 -26.34
N TYR A 91 -2.55 14.54 -27.41
CA TYR A 91 -1.83 14.52 -28.70
C TYR A 91 -0.48 15.24 -28.64
N VAL A 92 -0.44 16.45 -28.08
CA VAL A 92 0.80 17.23 -27.93
C VAL A 92 1.79 16.48 -27.05
N THR A 93 1.34 15.97 -25.90
CA THR A 93 2.17 15.20 -24.98
C THR A 93 2.82 13.98 -25.64
N ARG A 94 2.04 13.21 -26.44
CA ARG A 94 2.56 12.08 -27.22
C ARG A 94 3.56 12.50 -28.28
N ARG A 95 3.34 13.66 -28.96
CA ARG A 95 4.28 14.21 -29.96
C ARG A 95 5.62 14.61 -29.31
N VAL A 96 5.58 15.26 -28.13
CA VAL A 96 6.80 15.63 -27.37
C VAL A 96 7.56 14.39 -26.91
N LEU A 97 6.88 13.38 -26.38
CA LEU A 97 7.51 12.09 -26.03
C LEU A 97 8.17 11.44 -27.25
N SER A 98 7.48 11.40 -28.41
CA SER A 98 8.01 10.87 -29.65
C SER A 98 9.26 11.63 -30.11
N ALA A 99 9.28 12.96 -29.97
CA ALA A 99 10.45 13.78 -30.30
C ALA A 99 11.66 13.44 -29.40
N CYS A 100 11.44 13.18 -28.08
CA CYS A 100 12.48 12.73 -27.16
C CYS A 100 13.04 11.36 -27.58
N VAL A 101 12.15 10.41 -27.96
CA VAL A 101 12.58 9.09 -28.45
C VAL A 101 13.38 9.19 -29.73
N LYS A 102 12.93 9.98 -30.71
CA LYS A 102 13.69 10.25 -31.97
C LYS A 102 15.03 10.91 -31.68
N ALA A 103 15.13 11.75 -30.65
CA ALA A 103 16.37 12.40 -30.23
C ALA A 103 17.37 11.44 -29.59
N GLY A 104 16.96 10.19 -29.24
CA GLY A 104 17.81 9.12 -28.75
C GLY A 104 17.46 8.59 -27.35
N ALA A 105 16.35 9.00 -26.74
CA ALA A 105 15.86 8.39 -25.51
C ALA A 105 15.15 7.06 -25.79
N GLN A 106 15.15 6.15 -24.81
CA GLN A 106 14.33 4.94 -24.83
C GLN A 106 13.08 5.14 -23.97
N PRO A 107 11.93 4.60 -24.36
CA PRO A 107 10.76 4.59 -23.48
C PRO A 107 11.07 3.88 -22.17
N ALA A 108 10.73 4.51 -21.05
CA ALA A 108 10.89 3.90 -19.73
C ALA A 108 9.85 2.80 -19.50
N ALA A 109 10.26 1.71 -18.86
CA ALA A 109 9.34 0.71 -18.33
C ALA A 109 8.60 1.25 -17.09
N PRO A 110 7.44 0.67 -16.71
CA PRO A 110 6.74 1.04 -15.49
C PRO A 110 7.67 0.96 -14.27
N GLY A 111 7.69 2.02 -13.46
CA GLY A 111 8.55 2.11 -12.27
C GLY A 111 10.06 2.25 -12.51
N GLU A 112 10.51 2.41 -13.77
CA GLU A 112 11.95 2.41 -14.09
C GLU A 112 12.72 3.56 -13.44
N PHE A 113 12.14 4.75 -13.30
CA PHE A 113 12.80 5.86 -12.61
C PHE A 113 13.07 5.53 -11.13
N THR A 114 12.09 4.94 -10.45
CA THR A 114 12.24 4.51 -9.05
C THR A 114 13.24 3.35 -8.92
N LYS A 115 13.23 2.41 -9.87
CA LYS A 115 14.23 1.34 -9.95
C LYS A 115 15.65 1.91 -10.11
N ARG A 116 15.86 2.94 -10.93
CA ARG A 116 17.16 3.59 -11.06
C ARG A 116 17.57 4.32 -9.80
N ALA A 117 16.63 5.01 -9.12
CA ALA A 117 16.88 5.62 -7.84
C ALA A 117 17.36 4.59 -6.79
N LEU A 118 16.75 3.39 -6.77
CA LEU A 118 17.19 2.28 -5.92
C LEU A 118 18.60 1.80 -6.30
N LEU A 119 18.85 1.53 -7.59
CA LEU A 119 20.16 1.05 -8.06
C LEU A 119 21.29 2.05 -7.83
N ASN A 120 21.00 3.34 -7.87
CA ASN A 120 21.94 4.42 -7.61
C ASN A 120 22.04 4.79 -6.11
N GLY A 121 21.45 3.99 -5.20
CA GLY A 121 21.52 4.18 -3.77
C GLY A 121 20.79 5.41 -3.22
N LYS A 122 19.87 6.00 -4.01
CA LYS A 122 19.04 7.15 -3.58
C LYS A 122 17.90 6.72 -2.65
N LEU A 123 17.42 5.50 -2.82
CA LEU A 123 16.34 4.90 -2.06
C LEU A 123 16.72 3.48 -1.65
N SER A 124 16.28 3.05 -0.47
CA SER A 124 16.22 1.63 -0.12
C SER A 124 15.03 0.96 -0.81
N LEU A 125 14.99 -0.37 -0.81
CA LEU A 125 13.87 -1.11 -1.42
C LEU A 125 12.52 -0.77 -0.76
N THR A 126 12.49 -0.65 0.57
CA THR A 126 11.27 -0.28 1.32
C THR A 126 10.82 1.14 1.00
N GLN A 127 11.74 2.08 0.80
CA GLN A 127 11.42 3.45 0.37
C GLN A 127 10.91 3.49 -1.07
N ALA A 128 11.47 2.67 -1.96
CA ALA A 128 11.00 2.57 -3.34
C ALA A 128 9.57 2.01 -3.42
N GLU A 129 9.24 1.00 -2.60
CA GLU A 129 7.88 0.46 -2.46
C GLU A 129 6.90 1.52 -1.92
N ALA A 130 7.32 2.33 -0.92
CA ALA A 130 6.51 3.40 -0.35
C ALA A 130 6.12 4.50 -1.36
N VAL A 131 6.91 4.72 -2.41
CA VAL A 131 6.54 5.66 -3.49
C VAL A 131 5.27 5.22 -4.20
N ALA A 132 5.09 3.91 -4.45
CA ALA A 132 3.86 3.39 -5.04
C ALA A 132 2.67 3.54 -4.08
N ASP A 133 2.89 3.32 -2.79
CA ASP A 133 1.85 3.48 -1.76
C ASP A 133 1.40 4.95 -1.63
N ILE A 134 2.31 5.92 -1.74
CA ILE A 134 1.97 7.36 -1.78
C ILE A 134 1.09 7.69 -3.00
N ILE A 135 1.44 7.15 -4.17
CA ILE A 135 0.69 7.42 -5.41
C ILE A 135 -0.72 6.80 -5.36
N SER A 136 -0.86 5.64 -4.73
CA SER A 136 -2.13 4.93 -4.61
C SER A 136 -2.95 5.31 -3.37
N ALA A 137 -2.41 6.15 -2.48
CA ALA A 137 -3.09 6.54 -1.24
C ALA A 137 -4.45 7.21 -1.53
N GLN A 138 -5.50 6.70 -0.89
CA GLN A 138 -6.87 7.22 -1.00
C GLN A 138 -7.40 7.81 0.32
N GLY A 139 -6.54 7.88 1.37
CA GLY A 139 -6.88 8.45 2.68
C GLY A 139 -5.63 8.95 3.41
N ASP A 140 -5.85 9.86 4.37
CA ASP A 140 -4.76 10.54 5.09
C ASP A 140 -3.91 9.56 5.89
N GLN A 141 -4.51 8.51 6.45
CA GLN A 141 -3.80 7.53 7.27
C GLN A 141 -2.78 6.75 6.44
N LEU A 142 -3.17 6.26 5.25
CA LEU A 142 -2.25 5.58 4.34
C LEU A 142 -1.16 6.53 3.85
N LEU A 143 -1.52 7.77 3.48
CA LEU A 143 -0.56 8.76 3.01
C LEU A 143 0.49 9.08 4.08
N ASN A 144 0.09 9.26 5.34
CA ASN A 144 1.00 9.52 6.45
C ASN A 144 1.93 8.32 6.70
N CYS A 145 1.38 7.12 6.71
CA CYS A 145 2.16 5.88 6.86
C CYS A 145 3.16 5.69 5.71
N ALA A 146 2.73 5.90 4.46
CA ALA A 146 3.60 5.79 3.29
C ALA A 146 4.71 6.86 3.28
N ASN A 147 4.44 8.08 3.76
CA ASN A 147 5.47 9.10 3.94
C ASN A 147 6.49 8.69 5.01
N GLY A 148 6.07 8.17 6.17
CA GLY A 148 6.97 7.64 7.19
C GLY A 148 7.85 6.50 6.66
N GLN A 149 7.28 5.60 5.85
CA GLN A 149 8.03 4.54 5.15
C GLN A 149 9.06 5.12 4.17
N ARG A 150 8.66 6.12 3.36
CA ARG A 150 9.56 6.82 2.44
C ARG A 150 10.70 7.52 3.17
N GLU A 151 10.45 8.03 4.37
CA GLU A 151 11.47 8.61 5.26
C GLU A 151 12.34 7.55 5.96
N GLY A 152 12.06 6.26 5.71
CA GLY A 152 12.87 5.14 6.16
C GLY A 152 12.52 4.60 7.55
N ALA A 153 11.29 4.76 8.02
CA ALA A 153 10.87 4.26 9.33
C ALA A 153 11.11 2.75 9.49
N LEU A 154 10.67 1.93 8.51
CA LEU A 154 10.91 0.48 8.52
C LEU A 154 12.39 0.16 8.34
N TYR A 155 13.10 0.87 7.44
CA TYR A 155 14.53 0.66 7.19
C TYR A 155 15.35 0.83 8.49
N ARG A 156 15.16 1.93 9.22
CA ARG A 156 15.86 2.19 10.51
C ARG A 156 15.60 1.10 11.56
N ARG A 157 14.38 0.51 11.56
CA ARG A 157 14.08 -0.62 12.48
C ARG A 157 14.79 -1.89 12.07
N MET A 158 14.81 -2.19 10.77
CA MET A 158 15.53 -3.36 10.26
C MET A 158 17.03 -3.23 10.48
N GLU A 159 17.59 -2.05 10.29
CA GLU A 159 18.99 -1.76 10.56
C GLU A 159 19.35 -2.04 12.05
N LYS A 160 18.54 -1.55 12.99
CA LYS A 160 18.72 -1.87 14.42
C LYS A 160 18.64 -3.37 14.73
N CYS A 161 17.75 -4.10 14.07
CA CYS A 161 17.68 -5.56 14.22
C CYS A 161 18.93 -6.23 13.66
N ALA A 162 19.40 -5.80 12.49
CA ALA A 162 20.61 -6.31 11.87
C ALA A 162 21.86 -6.00 12.72
N ASP A 163 21.98 -4.80 13.25
CA ASP A 163 23.09 -4.40 14.14
C ASP A 163 23.13 -5.27 15.40
N SER A 164 21.97 -5.53 16.01
CA SER A 164 21.88 -6.40 17.20
C SER A 164 22.29 -7.85 16.88
N ILE A 165 21.93 -8.38 15.72
CA ILE A 165 22.34 -9.72 15.27
C ILE A 165 23.83 -9.75 14.96
N MET A 166 24.36 -8.70 14.31
CA MET A 166 25.78 -8.57 14.03
C MET A 166 26.63 -8.47 15.30
N GLU A 167 26.16 -7.73 16.32
CA GLU A 167 26.79 -7.66 17.64
C GLU A 167 26.93 -9.07 18.23
N VAL A 168 25.82 -9.85 18.24
CA VAL A 168 25.82 -11.23 18.73
C VAL A 168 26.79 -12.10 17.94
N SER A 169 26.72 -12.05 16.60
CA SER A 169 27.60 -12.83 15.73
C SER A 169 29.09 -12.49 15.95
N SER A 170 29.40 -11.19 16.06
CA SER A 170 30.78 -10.73 16.27
C SER A 170 31.33 -11.15 17.63
N GLN A 171 30.52 -11.11 18.69
CA GLN A 171 30.95 -11.57 20.03
C GLN A 171 31.17 -13.07 20.07
N ILE A 172 30.27 -13.86 19.43
CA ILE A 172 30.46 -15.31 19.30
C ILE A 172 31.78 -15.61 18.56
N SER A 173 32.02 -14.96 17.43
CA SER A 173 33.24 -15.15 16.65
C SER A 173 34.49 -14.78 17.45
N ALA A 174 34.49 -13.63 18.12
CA ALA A 174 35.61 -13.21 18.93
C ALA A 174 35.89 -14.19 20.08
N TRP A 175 34.84 -14.69 20.75
CA TRP A 175 35.00 -15.68 21.83
C TRP A 175 35.50 -17.04 21.35
N ILE A 176 35.14 -17.46 20.13
CA ILE A 176 35.65 -18.69 19.51
C ILE A 176 37.12 -18.53 19.09
N ASP A 177 37.51 -17.41 18.49
CA ASP A 177 38.82 -17.19 17.93
C ASP A 177 39.87 -16.86 19.03
N TYR A 178 39.47 -16.25 20.13
CA TYR A 178 40.33 -15.78 21.24
C TYR A 178 39.78 -16.19 22.60
N PRO A 179 39.73 -17.53 22.91
CA PRO A 179 39.11 -18.02 24.15
C PRO A 179 39.94 -17.70 25.43
N ASP A 180 41.23 -17.42 25.29
CA ASP A 180 42.17 -17.18 26.38
C ASP A 180 42.41 -15.70 26.63
N ASP A 181 41.88 -14.79 25.79
CA ASP A 181 42.02 -13.35 25.98
C ASP A 181 40.91 -12.77 26.89
N ASP A 182 41.05 -11.51 27.32
CA ASP A 182 40.03 -10.76 28.09
C ASP A 182 38.73 -10.49 27.31
N THR A 183 38.38 -11.39 26.39
CA THR A 183 37.15 -11.33 25.58
C THR A 183 35.95 -11.64 26.48
N PRO A 184 34.89 -10.83 26.46
CA PRO A 184 33.70 -11.10 27.26
C PRO A 184 33.12 -12.48 26.94
N VAL A 185 32.91 -13.29 27.98
CA VAL A 185 32.34 -14.63 27.82
C VAL A 185 30.92 -14.52 27.31
N VAL A 186 30.62 -15.23 26.23
CA VAL A 186 29.26 -15.34 25.72
C VAL A 186 28.48 -16.33 26.59
N THR A 187 27.69 -15.78 27.54
CA THR A 187 26.84 -16.63 28.39
C THR A 187 25.55 -16.98 27.68
N GLN A 188 24.97 -18.11 28.05
CA GLN A 188 23.66 -18.56 27.54
C GLN A 188 22.57 -17.52 27.82
N GLU A 189 22.55 -16.92 29.00
CA GLU A 189 21.58 -15.92 29.41
C GLU A 189 21.66 -14.68 28.52
N TRP A 190 22.87 -14.16 28.30
CA TRP A 190 23.09 -12.99 27.45
C TRP A 190 22.65 -13.26 26.01
N LEU A 191 22.95 -14.46 25.46
CA LEU A 191 22.58 -14.85 24.11
C LEU A 191 21.06 -14.95 23.97
N CYS A 192 20.40 -15.62 24.92
CA CYS A 192 18.95 -15.75 24.96
C CYS A 192 18.26 -14.38 25.08
N GLU A 193 18.78 -13.46 25.91
CA GLU A 193 18.24 -12.11 26.06
C GLU A 193 18.32 -11.32 24.76
N LYS A 194 19.50 -11.29 24.12
CA LYS A 194 19.71 -10.57 22.85
C LYS A 194 18.84 -11.09 21.72
N LEU A 195 18.79 -12.41 21.50
CA LEU A 195 17.97 -13.03 20.45
C LEU A 195 16.46 -12.82 20.72
N SER A 196 16.03 -12.93 21.98
CA SER A 196 14.63 -12.70 22.37
C SER A 196 14.22 -11.25 22.15
N ALA A 197 15.10 -10.27 22.39
CA ALA A 197 14.84 -8.86 22.14
C ALA A 197 14.55 -8.60 20.66
N VAL A 198 15.36 -9.17 19.74
CA VAL A 198 15.15 -9.04 18.29
C VAL A 198 13.86 -9.73 17.86
N ARG A 199 13.56 -10.94 18.37
CA ARG A 199 12.27 -11.62 18.12
C ARG A 199 11.08 -10.79 18.58
N GLY A 200 11.19 -10.12 19.74
CA GLY A 200 10.16 -9.20 20.23
C GLY A 200 9.91 -8.03 19.28
N MET A 201 10.94 -7.53 18.58
CA MET A 201 10.77 -6.51 17.52
C MET A 201 10.04 -7.07 16.29
N PHE A 202 10.41 -8.29 15.84
CA PHE A 202 9.72 -8.95 14.72
C PHE A 202 8.26 -9.27 15.03
N ALA A 203 7.95 -9.75 16.23
CA ALA A 203 6.58 -10.02 16.65
C ALA A 203 5.68 -8.76 16.58
N ARG A 204 6.20 -7.61 17.02
CA ARG A 204 5.48 -6.32 16.90
C ARG A 204 5.25 -5.89 15.45
N LEU A 205 6.20 -6.14 14.55
CA LEU A 205 6.02 -5.82 13.12
C LEU A 205 5.00 -6.76 12.47
N LEU A 206 5.05 -8.05 12.80
CA LEU A 206 4.12 -9.04 12.26
C LEU A 206 2.68 -8.80 12.76
N SER A 207 2.50 -8.40 14.03
CA SER A 207 1.16 -8.11 14.56
C SER A 207 0.48 -6.92 13.91
N GLY A 208 1.24 -5.95 13.38
CA GLY A 208 0.70 -4.79 12.64
C GLY A 208 0.49 -5.03 11.14
N TYR A 209 0.86 -6.22 10.63
CA TYR A 209 0.82 -6.48 9.18
C TYR A 209 -0.59 -6.39 8.58
N ASP A 210 -1.59 -7.02 9.23
CA ASP A 210 -2.95 -7.05 8.69
C ASP A 210 -3.56 -5.64 8.61
N THR A 211 -3.32 -4.79 9.61
CA THR A 211 -3.73 -3.39 9.58
C THR A 211 -3.04 -2.62 8.44
N GLY A 212 -1.73 -2.80 8.26
CA GLY A 212 -0.98 -2.19 7.15
C GLY A 212 -1.49 -2.64 5.77
N ARG A 213 -1.79 -3.95 5.61
CA ARG A 213 -2.39 -4.51 4.39
C ARG A 213 -3.75 -3.91 4.10
N MET A 214 -4.64 -3.87 5.11
CA MET A 214 -5.98 -3.30 4.98
C MET A 214 -5.96 -1.83 4.55
N LEU A 215 -5.04 -1.03 5.09
CA LEU A 215 -4.89 0.37 4.71
C LEU A 215 -4.39 0.53 3.27
N ARG A 216 -3.46 -0.32 2.83
CA ARG A 216 -2.86 -0.26 1.50
C ARG A 216 -3.76 -0.80 0.41
N GLU A 217 -4.30 -1.99 0.62
CA GLU A 217 -5.09 -2.72 -0.38
C GLU A 217 -6.58 -2.41 -0.33
N GLY A 218 -7.01 -1.74 0.73
CA GLY A 218 -8.41 -1.59 1.08
C GLY A 218 -8.93 -2.81 1.85
N ILE A 219 -9.99 -2.59 2.61
CA ILE A 219 -10.63 -3.58 3.46
C ILE A 219 -11.62 -4.39 2.62
N SER A 220 -11.41 -5.70 2.53
CA SER A 220 -12.36 -6.58 1.85
C SER A 220 -13.67 -6.64 2.65
N CYS A 221 -14.76 -6.15 2.05
CA CYS A 221 -16.06 -5.99 2.70
C CYS A 221 -17.13 -6.87 2.06
N ALA A 222 -17.80 -7.68 2.87
CA ALA A 222 -19.02 -8.38 2.45
C ALA A 222 -20.25 -7.67 3.02
N ILE A 223 -21.24 -7.35 2.18
CA ILE A 223 -22.53 -6.81 2.61
C ILE A 223 -23.59 -7.90 2.53
N VAL A 224 -24.16 -8.24 3.68
CA VAL A 224 -25.17 -9.29 3.81
C VAL A 224 -26.44 -8.77 4.45
N GLY A 225 -27.53 -9.46 4.25
CA GLY A 225 -28.85 -9.09 4.77
C GLY A 225 -29.95 -9.57 3.82
N LYS A 226 -31.17 -9.55 4.27
CA LYS A 226 -32.34 -9.97 3.49
C LYS A 226 -32.56 -9.15 2.22
N PRO A 227 -33.33 -9.68 1.25
CA PRO A 227 -33.91 -8.86 0.18
C PRO A 227 -34.66 -7.67 0.78
N ASN A 228 -34.54 -6.49 0.16
CA ASN A 228 -35.21 -5.25 0.60
C ASN A 228 -34.78 -4.68 1.98
N ALA A 229 -33.75 -5.19 2.63
CA ALA A 229 -33.14 -4.54 3.81
C ALA A 229 -32.45 -3.21 3.47
N GLY A 230 -32.26 -2.93 2.17
CA GLY A 230 -31.69 -1.68 1.68
C GLY A 230 -30.19 -1.74 1.40
N LYS A 231 -29.64 -2.93 1.14
CA LYS A 231 -28.22 -3.13 0.78
C LYS A 231 -27.79 -2.29 -0.43
N SER A 232 -28.53 -2.40 -1.55
CA SER A 232 -28.23 -1.64 -2.78
C SER A 232 -28.39 -0.13 -2.58
N THR A 233 -29.37 0.31 -1.78
CA THR A 233 -29.54 1.72 -1.43
C THR A 233 -28.37 2.22 -0.59
N LEU A 234 -27.91 1.41 0.37
CA LEU A 234 -26.73 1.70 1.18
C LEU A 234 -25.48 1.84 0.29
N MET A 235 -25.26 0.87 -0.59
CA MET A 235 -24.14 0.90 -1.55
C MET A 235 -24.16 2.17 -2.40
N ASN A 236 -25.32 2.48 -3.01
CA ASN A 236 -25.47 3.68 -3.83
C ASN A 236 -25.26 4.97 -3.04
N SER A 237 -25.75 5.03 -1.80
CA SER A 237 -25.57 6.18 -0.91
C SER A 237 -24.08 6.37 -0.56
N LEU A 238 -23.35 5.31 -0.30
CA LEU A 238 -21.92 5.36 0.00
C LEU A 238 -21.09 5.67 -1.25
N ALA A 239 -21.39 5.06 -2.39
CA ALA A 239 -20.70 5.30 -3.67
C ALA A 239 -20.99 6.70 -4.24
N GLY A 240 -22.17 7.25 -3.98
CA GLY A 240 -22.59 8.60 -4.47
C GLY A 240 -21.86 9.75 -3.81
N GLN A 241 -21.35 9.58 -2.60
CA GLN A 241 -20.71 10.67 -1.83
C GLN A 241 -19.22 10.86 -2.16
N GLN A 242 -18.53 9.81 -2.59
CA GLN A 242 -17.12 9.90 -3.03
C GLN A 242 -16.85 8.83 -4.09
N ARG A 243 -17.20 9.08 -5.33
CA ARG A 243 -16.53 8.39 -6.42
C ARG A 243 -15.09 8.83 -6.43
N SER A 244 -14.22 8.09 -5.73
CA SER A 244 -12.78 8.18 -5.99
C SER A 244 -12.60 7.92 -7.48
N ILE A 245 -11.76 8.73 -8.11
CA ILE A 245 -11.34 8.55 -9.50
C ILE A 245 -10.68 7.17 -9.55
N VAL A 246 -11.47 6.15 -9.88
CA VAL A 246 -10.94 4.84 -10.23
C VAL A 246 -10.15 5.09 -11.50
N SER A 247 -8.83 5.03 -11.41
CA SER A 247 -8.00 4.93 -12.59
C SER A 247 -8.35 3.60 -13.25
N ASP A 248 -9.01 3.64 -14.40
CA ASP A 248 -9.10 2.52 -15.31
C ASP A 248 -7.67 2.13 -15.73
N ILE A 249 -6.99 1.35 -14.92
CA ILE A 249 -5.80 0.63 -15.35
C ILE A 249 -6.32 -0.56 -16.14
N GLU A 250 -6.49 -0.38 -17.44
CA GLU A 250 -6.69 -1.47 -18.39
C GLU A 250 -5.54 -2.46 -18.24
N GLY A 251 -5.81 -3.64 -17.70
CA GLY A 251 -4.79 -4.69 -17.67
C GLY A 251 -5.06 -5.92 -16.82
N THR A 252 -6.11 -5.98 -16.00
CA THR A 252 -6.45 -7.19 -15.24
C THR A 252 -7.81 -7.72 -15.69
N THR A 253 -7.78 -8.47 -16.77
CA THR A 253 -8.93 -9.20 -17.32
C THR A 253 -9.28 -10.39 -16.42
N ARG A 254 -10.58 -10.51 -16.07
CA ARG A 254 -11.29 -11.73 -15.61
C ARG A 254 -11.50 -11.94 -14.12
N ASP A 255 -11.41 -10.94 -13.27
CA ASP A 255 -11.87 -11.14 -11.90
C ASP A 255 -13.03 -10.18 -11.57
N ILE A 256 -13.94 -10.69 -10.76
CA ILE A 256 -15.15 -10.12 -10.13
C ILE A 256 -15.07 -8.59 -10.04
N VAL A 257 -16.08 -7.89 -10.57
CA VAL A 257 -16.19 -6.42 -10.46
C VAL A 257 -16.30 -6.06 -8.98
N GLU A 258 -15.20 -5.63 -8.39
CA GLU A 258 -15.17 -5.09 -7.04
C GLU A 258 -15.49 -3.59 -7.09
N GLU A 259 -16.50 -3.16 -6.35
CA GLU A 259 -16.75 -1.73 -6.15
C GLU A 259 -15.91 -1.21 -4.99
N THR A 260 -15.16 -0.14 -5.23
CA THR A 260 -14.36 0.52 -4.20
C THR A 260 -15.15 1.70 -3.63
N ILE A 261 -15.33 1.72 -2.31
CA ILE A 261 -16.06 2.76 -1.57
C ILE A 261 -15.13 3.40 -0.57
N ALA A 262 -14.96 4.71 -0.65
CA ALA A 262 -14.25 5.47 0.37
C ALA A 262 -15.20 5.84 1.53
N LEU A 263 -14.81 5.51 2.76
CA LEU A 263 -15.46 5.90 4.00
C LEU A 263 -14.48 6.73 4.83
N GLY A 264 -14.46 8.05 4.60
CA GLY A 264 -13.45 8.90 5.24
C GLY A 264 -12.03 8.44 4.90
N ASP A 265 -11.27 8.05 5.92
CA ASP A 265 -9.89 7.56 5.77
C ASP A 265 -9.79 6.07 5.41
N ILE A 266 -10.90 5.35 5.31
CA ILE A 266 -10.93 3.91 5.03
C ILE A 266 -11.45 3.66 3.62
N VAL A 267 -10.88 2.66 2.97
CA VAL A 267 -11.31 2.18 1.64
C VAL A 267 -11.88 0.78 1.78
N LEU A 268 -13.17 0.62 1.47
CA LEU A 268 -13.82 -0.69 1.39
C LEU A 268 -13.80 -1.20 -0.05
N ARG A 269 -13.32 -2.42 -0.25
CA ARG A 269 -13.48 -3.18 -1.49
C ARG A 269 -14.66 -4.13 -1.32
N VAL A 270 -15.74 -3.83 -1.97
CA VAL A 270 -16.95 -4.64 -1.88
C VAL A 270 -16.98 -5.62 -3.04
N ALA A 271 -16.81 -6.90 -2.75
CA ALA A 271 -16.91 -7.96 -3.75
C ALA A 271 -18.33 -8.04 -4.29
N ASP A 272 -18.46 -8.09 -5.62
CA ASP A 272 -19.66 -8.01 -6.44
C ASP A 272 -20.98 -8.40 -5.74
N CYS A 273 -21.83 -7.40 -5.56
CA CYS A 273 -23.23 -7.55 -5.15
C CYS A 273 -24.15 -7.94 -6.32
N ALA A 274 -23.63 -8.10 -7.55
CA ALA A 274 -24.43 -8.39 -8.75
C ALA A 274 -25.05 -9.80 -8.75
N GLY A 275 -24.65 -10.68 -7.83
CA GLY A 275 -25.32 -11.97 -7.61
C GLY A 275 -26.56 -11.90 -6.72
N ILE A 276 -26.90 -10.71 -6.19
CA ILE A 276 -28.06 -10.48 -5.31
C ILE A 276 -29.13 -9.64 -6.05
N ARG A 277 -29.21 -9.76 -7.38
CA ARG A 277 -30.41 -9.32 -8.08
C ARG A 277 -31.48 -10.37 -7.82
N ASP A 278 -32.62 -9.90 -7.29
CA ASP A 278 -33.82 -10.65 -7.05
C ASP A 278 -34.12 -11.63 -8.23
N THR A 279 -33.71 -12.87 -8.09
CA THR A 279 -34.25 -13.97 -8.89
C THR A 279 -34.84 -14.95 -7.91
N ASP A 280 -36.15 -14.88 -7.81
CA ASP A 280 -36.98 -15.97 -7.29
C ASP A 280 -36.65 -17.22 -8.09
N ASP A 281 -36.37 -18.31 -7.38
CA ASP A 281 -36.32 -19.71 -7.76
C ASP A 281 -34.96 -20.41 -7.94
N ALA A 282 -34.85 -21.48 -7.21
CA ALA A 282 -34.02 -22.68 -7.43
C ALA A 282 -32.50 -22.63 -7.13
N VAL A 283 -31.96 -21.62 -6.47
CA VAL A 283 -30.50 -21.52 -6.20
C VAL A 283 -30.16 -21.45 -4.69
N GLU A 284 -31.07 -21.87 -3.83
CA GLU A 284 -30.91 -21.70 -2.35
C GLU A 284 -29.66 -22.37 -1.79
N LYS A 285 -29.24 -23.53 -2.26
CA LYS A 285 -28.04 -24.23 -1.77
C LYS A 285 -26.74 -23.63 -2.32
N ILE A 286 -26.69 -23.28 -3.60
CA ILE A 286 -25.52 -22.68 -4.26
C ILE A 286 -25.32 -21.27 -3.72
N GLY A 287 -26.36 -20.53 -3.40
CA GLY A 287 -26.31 -19.19 -2.81
C GLY A 287 -25.72 -19.17 -1.40
N VAL A 288 -26.02 -20.17 -0.58
CA VAL A 288 -25.49 -20.28 0.79
C VAL A 288 -23.98 -20.58 0.78
N ASP A 289 -23.51 -21.50 -0.06
CA ASP A 289 -22.09 -21.85 -0.14
C ASP A 289 -21.25 -20.67 -0.68
N ILE A 290 -21.77 -19.91 -1.64
CA ILE A 290 -21.12 -18.69 -2.15
C ILE A 290 -21.08 -17.61 -1.06
N MET A 291 -22.17 -17.45 -0.33
CA MET A 291 -22.25 -16.49 0.78
C MET A 291 -21.27 -16.86 1.90
N LEU A 292 -21.17 -18.11 2.30
CA LEU A 292 -20.23 -18.57 3.32
C LEU A 292 -18.78 -18.32 2.90
N LYS A 293 -18.42 -18.62 1.66
CA LYS A 293 -17.09 -18.31 1.13
C LYS A 293 -16.77 -16.80 1.13
N LYS A 294 -17.77 -15.96 0.79
CA LYS A 294 -17.61 -14.49 0.86
C LYS A 294 -17.42 -14.02 2.30
N LEU A 295 -18.17 -14.58 3.25
CA LEU A 295 -18.03 -14.28 4.67
C LEU A 295 -16.67 -14.72 5.22
N GLU A 296 -16.14 -15.86 4.79
CA GLU A 296 -14.84 -16.37 5.20
C GLU A 296 -13.69 -15.44 4.75
N ASN A 297 -13.74 -15.01 3.48
CA ASN A 297 -12.67 -14.22 2.87
C ASN A 297 -12.74 -12.72 3.15
N ALA A 298 -13.84 -12.20 3.70
CA ALA A 298 -13.98 -10.80 4.02
C ALA A 298 -13.23 -10.42 5.31
N ASP A 299 -12.53 -9.29 5.27
CA ASP A 299 -11.93 -8.67 6.45
C ASP A 299 -13.01 -8.11 7.38
N ILE A 300 -14.09 -7.55 6.80
CA ILE A 300 -15.26 -7.04 7.53
C ILE A 300 -16.57 -7.45 6.85
N VAL A 301 -17.60 -7.62 7.66
CA VAL A 301 -18.96 -7.92 7.21
C VAL A 301 -19.91 -6.83 7.67
N LEU A 302 -20.63 -6.20 6.76
CA LEU A 302 -21.74 -5.30 7.07
C LEU A 302 -23.06 -6.08 7.00
N ALA A 303 -23.63 -6.42 8.16
CA ALA A 303 -24.91 -7.12 8.25
C ALA A 303 -26.05 -6.12 8.34
N VAL A 304 -26.82 -5.99 7.24
CA VAL A 304 -27.88 -4.98 7.10
C VAL A 304 -29.24 -5.54 7.51
N PHE A 305 -29.87 -4.94 8.51
CA PHE A 305 -31.18 -5.25 9.03
C PHE A 305 -32.17 -4.12 8.77
N ASP A 306 -33.44 -4.47 8.51
CA ASP A 306 -34.53 -3.50 8.30
C ASP A 306 -35.13 -3.06 9.65
N GLY A 307 -34.83 -1.87 10.10
CA GLY A 307 -35.33 -1.31 11.37
C GLY A 307 -36.86 -1.14 11.46
N SER A 308 -37.55 -1.11 10.31
CA SER A 308 -39.00 -0.92 10.26
C SER A 308 -39.79 -2.21 10.50
N ARG A 309 -39.12 -3.35 10.66
CA ARG A 309 -39.74 -4.68 10.83
C ARG A 309 -39.14 -5.42 12.02
N GLU A 310 -39.89 -6.38 12.56
CA GLU A 310 -39.37 -7.30 13.57
C GLU A 310 -38.39 -8.29 12.98
N LEU A 311 -37.47 -8.82 13.80
CA LEU A 311 -36.53 -9.88 13.44
C LEU A 311 -37.28 -11.14 13.02
N SER A 312 -37.05 -11.57 11.79
CA SER A 312 -37.64 -12.80 11.26
C SER A 312 -36.74 -14.00 11.55
N GLY A 313 -37.26 -15.20 11.26
CA GLY A 313 -36.48 -16.44 11.38
C GLY A 313 -35.24 -16.48 10.48
N GLU A 314 -35.26 -15.83 9.32
CA GLU A 314 -34.10 -15.74 8.42
C GLU A 314 -33.06 -14.79 8.95
N ASP A 315 -33.46 -13.66 9.57
CA ASP A 315 -32.51 -12.74 10.22
C ASP A 315 -31.79 -13.42 11.37
N ARG A 316 -32.47 -14.26 12.15
CA ARG A 316 -31.89 -15.05 13.24
C ARG A 316 -30.90 -16.09 12.70
N ARG A 317 -31.26 -16.80 11.60
CA ARG A 317 -30.34 -17.73 10.93
C ARG A 317 -29.09 -17.00 10.40
N LEU A 318 -29.27 -15.82 9.79
CA LEU A 318 -28.15 -15.00 9.36
C LEU A 318 -27.28 -14.62 10.57
N LEU A 319 -27.88 -14.14 11.64
CA LEU A 319 -27.16 -13.82 12.88
C LEU A 319 -26.32 -15.01 13.38
N GLU A 320 -26.84 -16.24 13.36
CA GLU A 320 -26.11 -17.44 13.79
C GLU A 320 -24.84 -17.71 12.99
N LEU A 321 -24.82 -17.38 11.69
CA LEU A 321 -23.70 -17.61 10.78
C LEU A 321 -22.62 -16.51 10.86
N LEU A 322 -22.94 -15.35 11.44
CA LEU A 322 -22.03 -14.21 11.50
C LEU A 322 -21.01 -14.35 12.61
N ASP A 323 -19.74 -14.07 12.27
CA ASP A 323 -18.64 -13.95 13.22
C ASP A 323 -18.69 -12.57 13.91
N PRO A 324 -18.90 -12.52 15.23
CA PRO A 324 -18.94 -11.26 15.96
C PRO A 324 -17.65 -10.45 15.87
N ALA A 325 -16.50 -11.09 15.67
CA ALA A 325 -15.20 -10.41 15.67
C ALA A 325 -15.04 -9.49 14.44
N LYS A 326 -15.62 -9.87 13.29
CA LYS A 326 -15.50 -9.12 12.03
C LYS A 326 -16.83 -8.60 11.46
N THR A 327 -17.91 -8.60 12.23
CA THR A 327 -19.22 -8.15 11.75
C THR A 327 -19.65 -6.85 12.41
N VAL A 328 -20.03 -5.86 11.62
CA VAL A 328 -20.74 -4.65 12.02
C VAL A 328 -22.21 -4.81 11.68
N ALA A 329 -23.06 -4.70 12.69
CA ALA A 329 -24.51 -4.66 12.48
C ALA A 329 -24.94 -3.27 12.01
N VAL A 330 -25.71 -3.22 10.92
CA VAL A 330 -26.25 -1.99 10.35
C VAL A 330 -27.79 -2.07 10.37
N VAL A 331 -28.42 -1.23 11.16
CA VAL A 331 -29.88 -1.09 11.21
C VAL A 331 -30.27 0.06 10.28
N ASN A 332 -30.83 -0.30 9.13
CA ASN A 332 -31.23 0.66 8.10
C ASN A 332 -32.70 1.08 8.24
N LYS A 333 -33.09 2.11 7.51
CA LYS A 333 -34.43 2.70 7.48
C LYS A 333 -34.84 3.36 8.80
N SER A 334 -33.89 4.07 9.43
CA SER A 334 -34.20 4.85 10.63
C SER A 334 -35.19 6.01 10.41
N ASP A 335 -35.46 6.35 9.17
CA ASP A 335 -36.49 7.30 8.72
C ASP A 335 -37.93 6.75 8.87
N LEU A 336 -38.08 5.45 9.10
CA LEU A 336 -39.39 4.79 9.30
C LEU A 336 -39.61 4.47 10.78
N PRO A 337 -40.87 4.20 11.20
CA PRO A 337 -41.15 3.77 12.56
C PRO A 337 -40.37 2.48 12.89
N GLN A 338 -39.55 2.53 13.95
CA GLN A 338 -38.71 1.42 14.35
C GLN A 338 -39.56 0.35 15.07
N LYS A 339 -39.44 -0.91 14.58
CA LYS A 339 -40.08 -2.10 15.17
C LYS A 339 -39.07 -3.18 15.53
N LEU A 340 -37.82 -3.01 15.13
CA LEU A 340 -36.74 -3.94 15.39
C LEU A 340 -36.28 -3.84 16.85
N GLU A 341 -36.36 -4.94 17.58
CA GLU A 341 -35.76 -5.04 18.91
C GLU A 341 -34.25 -5.28 18.77
N LEU A 342 -33.45 -4.34 19.28
CA LEU A 342 -31.98 -4.37 19.12
C LEU A 342 -31.27 -5.36 20.04
N ASN A 343 -31.97 -5.89 21.04
CA ASN A 343 -31.38 -6.71 22.10
C ASN A 343 -30.66 -7.96 21.58
N GLU A 344 -31.29 -8.71 20.68
CA GLU A 344 -30.71 -9.93 20.09
C GLU A 344 -29.46 -9.61 19.23
N ILE A 345 -29.53 -8.53 18.44
CA ILE A 345 -28.41 -8.09 17.58
C ILE A 345 -27.25 -7.59 18.43
N SER A 346 -27.55 -6.73 19.41
CA SER A 346 -26.54 -6.12 20.27
C SER A 346 -25.84 -7.14 21.18
N ALA A 347 -26.58 -8.17 21.64
CA ALA A 347 -25.99 -9.24 22.45
C ALA A 347 -24.96 -10.05 21.70
N LYS A 348 -25.12 -10.22 20.37
CA LYS A 348 -24.20 -11.01 19.54
C LYS A 348 -23.12 -10.16 18.85
N LEU A 349 -23.51 -9.07 18.23
CA LEU A 349 -22.63 -8.30 17.35
C LEU A 349 -22.08 -6.99 17.95
N GLY A 350 -22.60 -6.61 19.12
CA GLY A 350 -22.33 -5.31 19.74
C GLY A 350 -23.29 -4.21 19.26
N ALA A 351 -23.03 -2.96 19.64
CA ALA A 351 -23.90 -1.84 19.30
C ALA A 351 -24.04 -1.65 17.77
N PRO A 352 -25.28 -1.68 17.21
CA PRO A 352 -25.47 -1.53 15.79
C PRO A 352 -25.32 -0.07 15.34
N ALA A 353 -24.85 0.13 14.13
CA ALA A 353 -24.92 1.43 13.45
C ALA A 353 -26.34 1.65 12.90
N VAL A 354 -27.06 2.61 13.46
CA VAL A 354 -28.44 2.95 13.06
C VAL A 354 -28.40 4.06 12.03
N ILE A 355 -28.85 3.78 10.81
CA ILE A 355 -28.76 4.70 9.67
C ILE A 355 -30.05 4.74 8.84
N SER A 356 -30.20 5.77 8.02
CA SER A 356 -31.12 5.80 6.90
C SER A 356 -30.32 5.98 5.61
N ALA A 357 -30.21 4.91 4.83
CA ALA A 357 -29.52 4.97 3.54
C ALA A 357 -30.22 5.92 2.54
N LYS A 358 -31.54 6.10 2.65
CA LYS A 358 -32.34 6.97 1.79
C LYS A 358 -32.19 8.45 2.15
N SER A 359 -32.22 8.77 3.43
CA SER A 359 -32.13 10.16 3.91
C SER A 359 -30.70 10.69 3.92
N GLY A 360 -29.73 9.78 3.92
CA GLY A 360 -28.31 10.07 4.02
C GLY A 360 -27.63 10.41 2.69
N GLU A 361 -28.31 10.34 1.55
CA GLU A 361 -27.72 10.61 0.23
C GLU A 361 -27.05 12.01 0.13
N ASN A 362 -27.45 12.96 0.98
CA ASN A 362 -26.92 14.33 0.98
C ASN A 362 -26.24 14.77 2.30
N SER A 363 -26.25 13.96 3.37
CA SER A 363 -25.77 14.41 4.70
C SER A 363 -24.41 13.91 5.11
N GLY A 364 -23.89 12.85 4.49
CA GLY A 364 -22.62 12.21 4.87
C GLY A 364 -22.62 11.52 6.24
N GLU A 365 -23.72 11.56 6.96
CA GLU A 365 -23.84 11.02 8.32
C GLU A 365 -23.75 9.49 8.36
N PRO A 366 -24.39 8.71 7.46
CA PRO A 366 -24.24 7.26 7.43
C PRO A 366 -22.81 6.81 7.19
N ALA A 367 -22.07 7.50 6.33
CA ALA A 367 -20.67 7.18 6.04
C ALA A 367 -19.78 7.34 7.27
N LYS A 368 -19.94 8.43 8.03
CA LYS A 368 -19.19 8.69 9.28
C LYS A 368 -19.48 7.67 10.38
N LEU A 369 -20.76 7.29 10.52
CA LEU A 369 -21.15 6.27 11.50
C LEU A 369 -20.56 4.90 11.14
N LEU A 370 -20.56 4.54 9.86
CA LEU A 370 -19.97 3.29 9.40
C LEU A 370 -18.44 3.31 9.48
N GLU A 371 -17.79 4.41 9.10
CA GLU A 371 -16.36 4.61 9.27
C GLU A 371 -15.93 4.34 10.72
N LYS A 372 -16.63 4.97 11.68
CA LYS A 372 -16.35 4.77 13.09
C LYS A 372 -16.55 3.32 13.52
N ALA A 373 -17.68 2.69 13.15
CA ALA A 373 -18.00 1.32 13.52
C ALA A 373 -17.01 0.31 12.91
N VAL A 374 -16.57 0.52 11.66
CA VAL A 374 -15.57 -0.31 10.99
C VAL A 374 -14.20 -0.14 11.64
N SER A 375 -13.77 1.10 11.90
CA SER A 375 -12.49 1.41 12.55
C SER A 375 -12.39 0.79 13.94
N GLU A 376 -13.45 0.90 14.73
CA GLU A 376 -13.51 0.29 16.07
C GLU A 376 -13.49 -1.24 16.01
N LYS A 377 -14.18 -1.83 15.03
CA LYS A 377 -14.27 -3.29 14.87
C LYS A 377 -12.97 -3.94 14.46
N LEU A 378 -12.23 -3.29 13.56
CA LEU A 378 -10.95 -3.77 13.03
C LEU A 378 -9.74 -3.26 13.82
N ASP A 379 -9.99 -2.52 14.92
CA ASP A 379 -8.94 -1.87 15.71
C ASP A 379 -7.96 -1.09 14.81
N LEU A 380 -8.53 -0.37 13.84
CA LEU A 380 -7.77 0.49 12.94
C LEU A 380 -7.34 1.76 13.68
N GLY A 381 -6.67 1.58 14.82
CA GLY A 381 -6.08 2.68 15.57
C GLY A 381 -5.17 3.50 14.64
N ARG A 382 -4.90 4.76 14.99
CA ARG A 382 -3.93 5.57 14.24
C ARG A 382 -2.59 4.87 14.28
N LEU A 383 -2.17 4.31 13.15
CA LEU A 383 -0.81 3.82 13.00
C LEU A 383 0.15 4.99 13.20
N ASP A 384 1.15 4.80 14.03
CA ASP A 384 2.23 5.74 14.16
C ASP A 384 3.11 5.70 12.88
N PRO A 385 3.16 6.76 12.07
CA PRO A 385 3.96 6.79 10.84
C PRO A 385 5.44 6.47 11.09
N ASP A 386 5.95 6.85 12.28
CA ASP A 386 7.34 6.61 12.68
C ASP A 386 7.58 5.18 13.18
N ALA A 387 6.50 4.47 13.48
CA ALA A 387 6.60 3.08 13.93
C ALA A 387 7.13 2.14 12.84
N GLY A 388 6.96 2.46 11.55
CA GLY A 388 7.23 1.55 10.44
C GLY A 388 6.33 0.31 10.52
N PHE A 389 5.76 -0.11 9.45
CA PHE A 389 4.92 -1.30 9.36
C PHE A 389 5.27 -2.12 8.14
N LEU A 390 4.86 -3.38 8.11
CA LEU A 390 5.01 -4.23 6.94
C LEU A 390 3.87 -3.94 5.97
N ALA A 391 4.21 -3.48 4.76
CA ALA A 391 3.23 -3.04 3.77
C ALA A 391 2.84 -4.13 2.76
N ASN A 392 3.65 -5.19 2.61
CA ASN A 392 3.43 -6.22 1.59
C ASN A 392 3.89 -7.61 2.04
N GLU A 393 3.40 -8.65 1.32
CA GLU A 393 3.72 -10.05 1.61
C GLU A 393 5.22 -10.34 1.54
N ARG A 394 5.95 -9.73 0.60
CA ARG A 394 7.41 -9.91 0.49
C ARG A 394 8.12 -9.50 1.78
N GLN A 395 7.77 -8.33 2.34
CA GLN A 395 8.34 -7.85 3.60
C GLN A 395 7.97 -8.78 4.76
N ARG A 396 6.70 -9.18 4.85
CA ARG A 396 6.21 -10.13 5.85
C ARG A 396 6.96 -11.46 5.78
N ASP A 397 7.11 -12.06 4.60
CA ASP A 397 7.81 -13.32 4.41
C ASP A 397 9.29 -13.25 4.79
N CYS A 398 9.94 -12.12 4.51
CA CYS A 398 11.32 -11.88 4.94
C CYS A 398 11.43 -11.90 6.47
N ILE A 399 10.51 -11.24 7.18
CA ILE A 399 10.49 -11.23 8.66
C ILE A 399 10.17 -12.62 9.22
N ILE A 400 9.20 -13.33 8.66
CA ILE A 400 8.87 -14.70 9.09
C ILE A 400 10.07 -15.62 8.94
N ARG A 401 10.79 -15.55 7.83
CA ARG A 401 12.00 -16.36 7.62
C ARG A 401 13.10 -16.00 8.62
N ALA A 402 13.29 -14.71 8.88
CA ALA A 402 14.26 -14.24 9.86
C ALA A 402 13.87 -14.67 11.29
N ASP A 403 12.59 -14.57 11.67
CA ASP A 403 12.10 -15.03 12.99
C ASP A 403 12.28 -16.53 13.18
N ARG A 404 12.03 -17.35 12.16
CA ARG A 404 12.29 -18.79 12.21
C ARG A 404 13.77 -19.11 12.43
N ALA A 405 14.67 -18.41 11.75
CA ALA A 405 16.10 -18.58 11.94
C ALA A 405 16.55 -18.17 13.37
N LEU A 406 16.03 -17.05 13.87
CA LEU A 406 16.28 -16.61 15.25
C LEU A 406 15.71 -17.60 16.28
N ASN A 407 14.54 -18.18 16.02
CA ASN A 407 13.97 -19.19 16.90
C ASN A 407 14.87 -20.43 16.98
N SER A 408 15.37 -20.91 15.84
CA SER A 408 16.30 -22.05 15.83
C SER A 408 17.60 -21.73 16.56
N ALA A 409 18.13 -20.51 16.43
CA ALA A 409 19.31 -20.06 17.17
C ALA A 409 19.03 -19.98 18.69
N LEU A 410 17.85 -19.52 19.08
CA LEU A 410 17.43 -19.45 20.48
C LEU A 410 17.27 -20.83 21.11
N GLU A 411 16.65 -21.77 20.38
CA GLU A 411 16.52 -23.17 20.82
C GLU A 411 17.92 -23.83 21.00
N ALA A 412 18.85 -23.61 20.07
CA ALA A 412 20.22 -24.08 20.20
C ALA A 412 20.94 -23.48 21.41
N ALA A 413 20.76 -22.18 21.64
CA ALA A 413 21.31 -21.51 22.83
C ALA A 413 20.75 -22.08 24.13
N GLN A 414 19.44 -22.36 24.20
CA GLN A 414 18.76 -22.94 25.37
C GLN A 414 19.20 -24.37 25.65
N LEU A 415 19.55 -25.14 24.62
CA LEU A 415 20.08 -26.50 24.77
C LEU A 415 21.54 -26.53 25.26
N GLY A 416 22.18 -25.36 25.40
CA GLY A 416 23.56 -25.28 25.87
C GLY A 416 24.56 -25.90 24.87
N VAL A 417 24.28 -25.81 23.56
CA VAL A 417 25.18 -26.30 22.52
C VAL A 417 26.51 -25.55 22.60
N CYS A 418 27.59 -26.29 22.83
CA CYS A 418 28.93 -25.68 22.92
C CYS A 418 29.38 -25.17 21.55
N LEU A 419 29.42 -23.86 21.38
CA LEU A 419 29.79 -23.22 20.13
C LEU A 419 31.24 -23.55 19.70
N LEU A 420 32.12 -23.83 20.67
CA LEU A 420 33.51 -24.23 20.40
C LEU A 420 33.63 -25.59 19.70
N TYR A 421 32.69 -26.52 19.96
CA TYR A 421 32.70 -27.87 19.38
C TYR A 421 31.91 -27.98 18.07
N THR A 422 31.04 -27.05 17.78
CA THR A 422 30.15 -27.09 16.57
C THR A 422 30.66 -26.19 15.44
N SER A 423 31.61 -25.30 15.71
CA SER A 423 32.21 -24.46 14.67
C SER A 423 33.35 -25.27 13.98
N PRO A 424 33.35 -25.37 12.63
CA PRO A 424 34.46 -26.00 11.93
C PRO A 424 35.76 -25.22 12.25
N SER A 425 36.73 -25.93 12.83
CA SER A 425 38.04 -25.35 13.12
C SER A 425 38.68 -24.86 11.81
N PRO A 426 39.32 -23.67 11.77
CA PRO A 426 40.11 -23.26 10.62
C PRO A 426 41.20 -24.23 10.22
N ARG A 427 41.52 -25.23 11.09
CA ARG A 427 42.48 -26.28 10.82
C ARG A 427 41.91 -27.51 10.13
N ASP A 428 40.57 -27.68 10.10
CA ASP A 428 39.92 -28.86 9.50
C ASP A 428 39.88 -28.81 7.96
N GLY A 429 40.31 -27.72 7.34
CA GLY A 429 40.47 -27.55 5.89
C GLY A 429 41.90 -27.71 5.38
N LEU A 430 42.85 -28.14 6.22
CA LEU A 430 44.30 -28.29 5.90
C LEU A 430 44.82 -29.74 6.03
N LEU A 431 43.93 -30.74 5.97
CA LEU A 431 44.32 -32.14 5.83
C LEU A 431 43.83 -32.72 4.47
#